data_1370d6c273b136d1d00a09f8099c4e86
#
_entry.id   1370d6c273b136d1d00a09f8099c4e86
#
_cell.length_a   1.000
_cell.length_b   1.000
_cell.length_c   1.000
_cell.angle_alpha   90.00
_cell.angle_beta   90.00
_cell.angle_gamma   90.00
#
_symmetry.space_group_name_H-M   'P 1'
#
loop_
_entity.id
_entity.type
_entity.pdbx_description
1 polymer ?
#
loop_
_entity_poly.entity_id
_entity_poly.type
_entity_poly.pdbx_seq_one_letter_code
_entity_poly.pdbx_strand_id
1 'polypeptide(L)'
;MDSTRLPRDLFPRIEPFAQGLLDLDGRHHMFWEQSGDPNGTPVLFLHGGPGAGASPAHRRFFDPAFWRIVIFDQRGAGRSAPYAGIEDNTTPRLIEDIERLRRHLGIERWLVFGGSWGALLALAYGIAHPDRCAGFVLRGVFLGRPFELDWFIHGMRAVYPEAWRAFADAIPETERDDLLAAYHRRLIDPDPAVHLPAARTWSRYETQCSYLTPPPGSEDGSAGALALARIEAHYFVNRMFL
;
A
#
# COMPACT_ATOMS: atom_id res chain seq x y z
N MET A 1 -35.06 -5.43 -12.83
CA MET A 1 -33.82 -5.77 -12.09
C MET A 1 -34.08 -5.43 -10.63
N ASP A 2 -33.97 -6.40 -9.75
CA ASP A 2 -34.22 -6.23 -8.32
C ASP A 2 -33.12 -5.33 -7.73
N SER A 3 -33.44 -4.08 -7.44
CA SER A 3 -32.55 -3.03 -6.96
C SER A 3 -32.12 -3.20 -5.49
N THR A 4 -32.51 -4.30 -4.85
CA THR A 4 -32.29 -4.53 -3.39
C THR A 4 -31.08 -5.39 -3.06
N ARG A 5 -30.44 -6.06 -4.03
CA ARG A 5 -29.22 -6.81 -3.82
C ARG A 5 -28.00 -6.00 -4.27
N LEU A 6 -27.18 -5.58 -3.31
CA LEU A 6 -25.84 -5.07 -3.63
C LEU A 6 -25.07 -6.18 -4.39
N PRO A 7 -24.38 -5.83 -5.49
CA PRO A 7 -23.57 -6.80 -6.21
C PRO A 7 -22.53 -7.41 -5.25
N ARG A 8 -22.48 -8.74 -5.16
CA ARG A 8 -21.49 -9.46 -4.35
C ARG A 8 -20.18 -9.68 -5.10
N ASP A 9 -20.19 -9.46 -6.41
CA ASP A 9 -19.06 -9.71 -7.29
C ASP A 9 -18.38 -8.39 -7.67
N LEU A 10 -17.07 -8.48 -7.90
CA LEU A 10 -16.32 -7.36 -8.46
C LEU A 10 -16.78 -7.07 -9.90
N PHE A 11 -16.65 -5.83 -10.34
CA PHE A 11 -16.91 -5.45 -11.72
C PHE A 11 -16.02 -6.24 -12.70
N PRO A 12 -16.39 -6.34 -13.99
CA PRO A 12 -15.58 -7.03 -14.99
C PRO A 12 -14.14 -6.51 -15.08
N ARG A 13 -13.24 -7.34 -15.59
CA ARG A 13 -11.88 -6.91 -15.91
C ARG A 13 -11.91 -5.88 -17.03
N ILE A 14 -11.13 -4.83 -16.87
CA ILE A 14 -10.96 -3.77 -17.86
C ILE A 14 -9.46 -3.43 -17.99
N GLU A 15 -9.08 -2.91 -19.15
CA GLU A 15 -7.76 -2.39 -19.40
C GLU A 15 -7.71 -0.86 -19.24
N PRO A 16 -6.55 -0.29 -18.94
CA PRO A 16 -6.40 1.16 -18.86
C PRO A 16 -6.47 1.77 -20.24
N PHE A 17 -7.15 2.91 -20.37
CA PHE A 17 -7.13 3.71 -21.60
C PHE A 17 -5.92 4.66 -21.66
N ALA A 18 -5.28 4.93 -20.51
CA ALA A 18 -4.05 5.71 -20.42
C ALA A 18 -3.20 5.23 -19.25
N GLN A 19 -1.88 5.23 -19.44
CA GLN A 19 -0.91 4.91 -18.38
C GLN A 19 0.45 5.53 -18.72
N GLY A 20 1.31 5.69 -17.72
CA GLY A 20 2.64 6.22 -17.92
C GLY A 20 3.48 6.26 -16.66
N LEU A 21 4.67 6.85 -16.80
CA LEU A 21 5.55 7.21 -15.69
C LEU A 21 5.58 8.73 -15.56
N LEU A 22 5.33 9.23 -14.36
CA LEU A 22 5.42 10.64 -14.02
C LEU A 22 6.70 10.90 -13.24
N ASP A 23 7.56 11.78 -13.77
CA ASP A 23 8.75 12.24 -13.05
C ASP A 23 8.32 13.09 -11.84
N LEU A 24 8.78 12.70 -10.66
CA LEU A 24 8.47 13.39 -9.40
C LEU A 24 9.56 14.39 -8.99
N ASP A 25 10.84 14.06 -9.21
CA ASP A 25 11.97 14.87 -8.72
C ASP A 25 13.30 14.53 -9.43
N GLY A 26 13.25 13.94 -10.63
CA GLY A 26 14.42 13.50 -11.40
C GLY A 26 14.99 12.15 -10.96
N ARG A 27 14.64 11.68 -9.76
CA ARG A 27 15.03 10.36 -9.21
C ARG A 27 13.86 9.41 -9.18
N HIS A 28 12.71 9.87 -8.70
CA HIS A 28 11.52 9.05 -8.52
C HIS A 28 10.57 9.21 -9.71
N HIS A 29 10.15 8.07 -10.25
CA HIS A 29 9.20 7.98 -11.34
C HIS A 29 7.99 7.18 -10.88
N MET A 30 6.85 7.82 -10.83
CA MET A 30 5.60 7.23 -10.35
C MET A 30 4.84 6.61 -11.52
N PHE A 31 4.56 5.32 -11.45
CA PHE A 31 3.64 4.69 -12.39
C PHE A 31 2.20 5.07 -12.07
N TRP A 32 1.45 5.43 -13.10
CA TRP A 32 0.02 5.72 -13.01
C TRP A 32 -0.75 5.13 -14.18
N GLU A 33 -2.04 4.87 -13.97
CA GLU A 33 -2.96 4.42 -15.00
C GLU A 33 -4.36 5.00 -14.80
N GLN A 34 -5.12 5.13 -15.88
CA GLN A 34 -6.53 5.50 -15.90
C GLN A 34 -7.34 4.45 -16.64
N SER A 35 -8.47 4.06 -16.07
CA SER A 35 -9.40 3.09 -16.64
C SER A 35 -10.86 3.51 -16.42
N GLY A 36 -11.80 2.80 -17.05
CA GLY A 36 -13.23 3.13 -16.98
C GLY A 36 -13.63 4.23 -17.97
N ASP A 37 -14.56 5.10 -17.58
CA ASP A 37 -15.05 6.20 -18.42
C ASP A 37 -14.08 7.40 -18.35
N PRO A 38 -13.45 7.82 -19.48
CA PRO A 38 -12.57 9.00 -19.50
C PRO A 38 -13.26 10.30 -19.06
N ASN A 39 -14.58 10.40 -19.24
CA ASN A 39 -15.39 11.55 -18.88
C ASN A 39 -16.16 11.35 -17.56
N GLY A 40 -15.98 10.19 -16.92
CA GLY A 40 -16.66 9.82 -15.69
C GLY A 40 -16.19 10.61 -14.46
N THR A 41 -16.87 10.41 -13.35
CA THR A 41 -16.48 11.01 -12.07
C THR A 41 -15.12 10.46 -11.61
N PRO A 42 -14.12 11.32 -11.30
CA PRO A 42 -12.81 10.84 -10.92
C PRO A 42 -12.82 10.15 -9.55
N VAL A 43 -12.18 8.99 -9.48
CA VAL A 43 -11.86 8.29 -8.23
C VAL A 43 -10.38 7.95 -8.19
N LEU A 44 -9.72 8.31 -7.07
CA LEU A 44 -8.34 7.96 -6.77
C LEU A 44 -8.32 6.73 -5.89
N PHE A 45 -7.58 5.69 -6.30
CA PHE A 45 -7.33 4.51 -5.47
C PHE A 45 -5.93 4.57 -4.85
N LEU A 46 -5.86 4.47 -3.52
CA LEU A 46 -4.63 4.43 -2.72
C LEU A 46 -4.41 3.01 -2.19
N HIS A 47 -3.35 2.35 -2.68
CA HIS A 47 -3.00 1.01 -2.21
C HIS A 47 -2.45 0.99 -0.79
N GLY A 48 -2.48 -0.18 -0.17
CA GLY A 48 -1.98 -0.42 1.20
C GLY A 48 -0.48 -0.76 1.26
N GLY A 49 -0.10 -1.34 2.35
CA GLY A 49 1.24 -1.61 2.82
C GLY A 49 1.59 -0.66 3.97
N PRO A 50 2.43 0.36 3.75
CA PRO A 50 2.91 0.93 2.47
C PRO A 50 3.82 -0.03 1.69
N GLY A 51 3.90 0.16 0.37
CA GLY A 51 4.82 -0.61 -0.47
C GLY A 51 4.20 -1.79 -1.23
N ALA A 52 2.92 -2.13 -0.99
CA ALA A 52 2.26 -3.25 -1.67
C ALA A 52 2.14 -3.06 -3.20
N GLY A 53 2.01 -1.82 -3.66
CA GLY A 53 1.68 -1.53 -5.04
C GLY A 53 0.22 -1.82 -5.39
N ALA A 54 -0.18 -1.44 -6.58
CA ALA A 54 -1.51 -1.68 -7.10
C ALA A 54 -1.53 -2.85 -8.11
N SER A 55 -2.70 -3.45 -8.28
CA SER A 55 -2.92 -4.54 -9.23
C SER A 55 -4.12 -4.26 -10.12
N PRO A 56 -4.24 -4.92 -11.27
CA PRO A 56 -5.42 -4.83 -12.14
C PRO A 56 -6.74 -5.18 -11.46
N ALA A 57 -6.69 -5.98 -10.38
CA ALA A 57 -7.88 -6.33 -9.62
C ALA A 57 -8.53 -5.12 -8.92
N HIS A 58 -7.75 -4.09 -8.59
CA HIS A 58 -8.26 -2.89 -7.93
C HIS A 58 -9.16 -2.04 -8.83
N ARG A 59 -9.00 -2.09 -10.16
CA ARG A 59 -9.91 -1.45 -11.13
C ARG A 59 -11.34 -1.95 -10.97
N ARG A 60 -11.51 -3.20 -10.56
CA ARG A 60 -12.79 -3.91 -10.43
C ARG A 60 -13.61 -3.52 -9.20
N PHE A 61 -13.11 -2.63 -8.35
CA PHE A 61 -13.88 -2.09 -7.23
C PHE A 61 -14.89 -1.02 -7.68
N PHE A 62 -14.77 -0.53 -8.89
CA PHE A 62 -15.49 0.61 -9.41
C PHE A 62 -16.28 0.23 -10.68
N ASP A 63 -17.48 0.79 -10.82
CA ASP A 63 -18.25 0.68 -12.06
C ASP A 63 -17.52 1.42 -13.18
N PRO A 64 -17.03 0.72 -14.21
CA PRO A 64 -16.27 1.35 -15.29
C PRO A 64 -17.12 2.22 -16.20
N ALA A 65 -18.45 2.12 -16.16
CA ALA A 65 -19.35 2.97 -16.92
C ALA A 65 -19.62 4.32 -16.24
N PHE A 66 -19.23 4.47 -14.97
CA PHE A 66 -19.50 5.69 -14.18
C PHE A 66 -18.22 6.40 -13.73
N TRP A 67 -17.16 5.63 -13.41
CA TRP A 67 -15.97 6.17 -12.81
C TRP A 67 -14.82 6.35 -13.80
N ARG A 68 -14.15 7.49 -13.74
CA ARG A 68 -12.78 7.68 -14.24
C ARG A 68 -11.82 7.21 -13.13
N ILE A 69 -11.34 5.99 -13.25
CA ILE A 69 -10.59 5.29 -12.22
C ILE A 69 -9.11 5.62 -12.36
N VAL A 70 -8.52 6.28 -11.35
CA VAL A 70 -7.10 6.61 -11.30
C VAL A 70 -6.43 5.71 -10.27
N ILE A 71 -5.43 4.97 -10.71
CA ILE A 71 -4.60 4.10 -9.87
C ILE A 71 -3.13 4.48 -10.11
N PHE A 72 -2.34 4.51 -9.05
CA PHE A 72 -0.90 4.70 -9.15
C PHE A 72 -0.17 3.84 -8.14
N ASP A 73 1.09 3.54 -8.41
CA ASP A 73 1.97 2.90 -7.46
C ASP A 73 2.76 3.99 -6.72
N GLN A 74 2.68 4.01 -5.38
CA GLN A 74 3.39 4.97 -4.54
C GLN A 74 4.91 4.80 -4.68
N ARG A 75 5.71 5.77 -4.19
CA ARG A 75 7.18 5.72 -4.25
C ARG A 75 7.70 4.36 -3.81
N GLY A 76 8.60 3.77 -4.59
CA GLY A 76 9.23 2.49 -4.30
C GLY A 76 8.36 1.26 -4.48
N ALA A 77 7.05 1.41 -4.70
CA ALA A 77 6.10 0.31 -4.80
C ALA A 77 5.82 -0.09 -6.25
N GLY A 78 5.48 -1.35 -6.46
CA GLY A 78 4.97 -1.87 -7.73
C GLY A 78 5.86 -1.55 -8.93
N ARG A 79 5.33 -0.76 -9.86
CA ARG A 79 5.96 -0.34 -11.13
C ARG A 79 6.66 1.02 -11.02
N SER A 80 6.58 1.69 -9.86
CA SER A 80 7.29 2.94 -9.60
C SER A 80 8.77 2.71 -9.34
N ALA A 81 9.61 3.69 -9.70
CA ALA A 81 11.06 3.60 -9.57
C ALA A 81 11.61 4.73 -8.67
N PRO A 82 12.73 4.48 -7.97
CA PRO A 82 13.47 3.21 -7.84
C PRO A 82 12.69 2.17 -7.00
N TYR A 83 12.68 0.92 -7.44
CA TYR A 83 11.97 -0.18 -6.76
C TYR A 83 12.51 -0.40 -5.33
N ALA A 84 11.60 -0.54 -4.37
CA ALA A 84 11.89 -0.67 -2.94
C ALA A 84 12.71 0.50 -2.36
N GLY A 85 12.71 1.67 -3.04
CA GLY A 85 13.39 2.88 -2.59
C GLY A 85 12.70 3.51 -1.38
N ILE A 86 13.51 3.86 -0.36
CA ILE A 86 13.04 4.52 0.87
C ILE A 86 13.53 5.96 1.01
N GLU A 87 14.44 6.40 0.15
CA GLU A 87 14.95 7.75 0.17
C GLU A 87 13.85 8.73 -0.25
N ASP A 88 13.69 9.82 0.48
CA ASP A 88 12.58 10.77 0.31
C ASP A 88 11.18 10.13 0.23
N ASN A 89 11.03 8.91 0.74
CA ASN A 89 9.77 8.20 0.79
C ASN A 89 9.10 8.42 2.15
N THR A 90 8.32 9.49 2.24
CA THR A 90 7.67 9.97 3.46
C THR A 90 6.23 10.36 3.19
N THR A 91 5.36 10.40 4.22
CA THR A 91 3.95 10.78 4.06
C THR A 91 3.78 12.18 3.43
N PRO A 92 4.52 13.23 3.84
CA PRO A 92 4.44 14.53 3.15
C PRO A 92 4.79 14.46 1.66
N ARG A 93 5.82 13.69 1.29
CA ARG A 93 6.17 13.50 -0.12
C ARG A 93 5.10 12.79 -0.92
N LEU A 94 4.46 11.77 -0.34
CA LEU A 94 3.34 11.10 -1.01
C LEU A 94 2.14 12.03 -1.21
N ILE A 95 1.87 12.93 -0.27
CA ILE A 95 0.83 13.96 -0.42
C ILE A 95 1.15 14.90 -1.60
N GLU A 96 2.41 15.33 -1.72
CA GLU A 96 2.88 16.14 -2.84
C GLU A 96 2.75 15.38 -4.19
N ASP A 97 3.08 14.09 -4.19
CA ASP A 97 2.98 13.22 -5.37
C ASP A 97 1.53 13.06 -5.85
N ILE A 98 0.58 12.88 -4.91
CA ILE A 98 -0.85 12.83 -5.22
C ILE A 98 -1.30 14.13 -5.90
N GLU A 99 -0.89 15.29 -5.40
CA GLU A 99 -1.20 16.59 -6.00
C GLU A 99 -0.52 16.79 -7.36
N ARG A 100 0.69 16.26 -7.55
CA ARG A 100 1.38 16.27 -8.83
C ARG A 100 0.63 15.42 -9.86
N LEU A 101 0.19 14.22 -9.47
CA LEU A 101 -0.62 13.34 -10.32
C LEU A 101 -1.96 14.00 -10.68
N ARG A 102 -2.66 14.56 -9.70
CA ARG A 102 -3.94 15.24 -9.92
C ARG A 102 -3.82 16.33 -10.98
N ARG A 103 -2.80 17.19 -10.86
CA ARG A 103 -2.52 18.28 -11.81
C ARG A 103 -2.12 17.75 -13.18
N HIS A 104 -1.28 16.71 -13.24
CA HIS A 104 -0.88 16.05 -14.48
C HIS A 104 -2.07 15.51 -15.28
N LEU A 105 -3.07 14.97 -14.58
CA LEU A 105 -4.28 14.39 -15.18
C LEU A 105 -5.39 15.43 -15.42
N GLY A 106 -5.18 16.70 -15.07
CA GLY A 106 -6.18 17.76 -15.22
C GLY A 106 -7.44 17.55 -14.37
N ILE A 107 -7.32 16.87 -13.24
CA ILE A 107 -8.45 16.59 -12.34
C ILE A 107 -8.54 17.68 -11.27
N GLU A 108 -9.71 18.27 -11.09
CA GLU A 108 -9.94 19.30 -10.08
C GLU A 108 -10.17 18.69 -8.69
N ARG A 109 -11.05 17.69 -8.61
CA ARG A 109 -11.46 16.98 -7.40
C ARG A 109 -11.70 15.51 -7.71
N TRP A 110 -11.53 14.65 -6.73
CA TRP A 110 -11.82 13.23 -6.84
C TRP A 110 -12.42 12.64 -5.56
N LEU A 111 -13.14 11.54 -5.69
CA LEU A 111 -13.40 10.63 -4.57
C LEU A 111 -12.07 9.93 -4.24
N VAL A 112 -11.72 9.81 -2.96
CA VAL A 112 -10.52 9.11 -2.53
C VAL A 112 -10.90 7.79 -1.89
N PHE A 113 -10.42 6.68 -2.46
CA PHE A 113 -10.60 5.34 -1.92
C PHE A 113 -9.27 4.83 -1.37
N GLY A 114 -9.22 4.48 -0.08
CA GLY A 114 -8.04 3.95 0.56
C GLY A 114 -8.33 2.78 1.48
N GLY A 115 -7.45 1.77 1.48
CA GLY A 115 -7.53 0.64 2.38
C GLY A 115 -6.25 0.45 3.20
N SER A 116 -6.37 0.09 4.51
CA SER A 116 -5.22 -0.09 5.39
C SER A 116 -4.34 1.16 5.44
N TRP A 117 -3.05 1.08 5.14
CA TRP A 117 -2.18 2.25 4.93
C TRP A 117 -2.79 3.28 3.98
N GLY A 118 -3.44 2.83 2.89
CA GLY A 118 -4.12 3.75 1.96
C GLY A 118 -5.23 4.58 2.62
N ALA A 119 -5.86 4.09 3.69
CA ALA A 119 -6.83 4.86 4.47
C ALA A 119 -6.15 5.98 5.27
N LEU A 120 -4.99 5.71 5.88
CA LEU A 120 -4.20 6.74 6.57
C LEU A 120 -3.74 7.81 5.57
N LEU A 121 -3.18 7.41 4.43
CA LEU A 121 -2.74 8.34 3.39
C LEU A 121 -3.91 9.17 2.83
N ALA A 122 -5.10 8.56 2.67
CA ALA A 122 -6.31 9.28 2.25
C ALA A 122 -6.70 10.38 3.24
N LEU A 123 -6.65 10.07 4.54
CA LEU A 123 -6.94 11.05 5.59
C LEU A 123 -5.89 12.16 5.65
N ALA A 124 -4.60 11.81 5.60
CA ALA A 124 -3.51 12.78 5.59
C ALA A 124 -3.59 13.72 4.37
N TYR A 125 -3.88 13.16 3.19
CA TYR A 125 -4.11 13.95 1.98
C TYR A 125 -5.35 14.85 2.11
N GLY A 126 -6.45 14.33 2.65
CA GLY A 126 -7.68 15.10 2.84
C GLY A 126 -7.54 16.26 3.85
N ILE A 127 -6.71 16.08 4.88
CA ILE A 127 -6.38 17.15 5.83
C ILE A 127 -5.55 18.25 5.13
N ALA A 128 -4.59 17.85 4.31
CA ALA A 128 -3.72 18.79 3.60
C ALA A 128 -4.44 19.51 2.43
N HIS A 129 -5.36 18.81 1.76
CA HIS A 129 -6.05 19.29 0.54
C HIS A 129 -7.56 19.02 0.57
N PRO A 130 -8.33 19.57 1.55
CA PRO A 130 -9.75 19.27 1.71
C PRO A 130 -10.57 19.63 0.47
N ASP A 131 -10.22 20.71 -0.23
CA ASP A 131 -10.94 21.17 -1.42
C ASP A 131 -10.72 20.27 -2.65
N ARG A 132 -9.76 19.31 -2.59
CA ARG A 132 -9.48 18.34 -3.65
C ARG A 132 -10.20 17.02 -3.45
N CYS A 133 -10.84 16.82 -2.31
CA CYS A 133 -11.56 15.61 -1.96
C CYS A 133 -13.07 15.83 -2.10
N ALA A 134 -13.72 15.06 -2.97
CA ALA A 134 -15.17 15.03 -3.08
C ALA A 134 -15.83 14.17 -1.98
N GLY A 135 -15.06 13.25 -1.39
CA GLY A 135 -15.45 12.34 -0.32
C GLY A 135 -14.43 11.24 -0.17
N PHE A 136 -14.67 10.34 0.79
CA PHE A 136 -13.77 9.24 1.11
C PHE A 136 -14.52 7.92 1.20
N VAL A 137 -13.87 6.85 0.72
CA VAL A 137 -14.23 5.46 1.04
C VAL A 137 -13.02 4.84 1.71
N LEU A 138 -13.12 4.56 3.01
CA LEU A 138 -12.05 4.03 3.82
C LEU A 138 -12.35 2.60 4.25
N ARG A 139 -11.43 1.67 3.95
CA ARG A 139 -11.57 0.26 4.27
C ARG A 139 -10.42 -0.23 5.16
N GLY A 140 -10.75 -1.04 6.20
CA GLY A 140 -9.72 -1.53 7.11
C GLY A 140 -8.90 -0.38 7.67
N VAL A 141 -9.57 0.58 8.30
CA VAL A 141 -8.96 1.85 8.71
C VAL A 141 -7.79 1.61 9.65
N PHE A 142 -6.62 2.07 9.22
CA PHE A 142 -5.38 2.09 9.96
C PHE A 142 -4.95 3.55 10.13
N LEU A 143 -4.53 3.95 11.32
CA LEU A 143 -4.19 5.33 11.66
C LEU A 143 -2.72 5.50 12.04
N GLY A 144 -1.92 4.41 12.01
CA GLY A 144 -0.50 4.45 12.33
C GLY A 144 -0.18 4.74 13.79
N ARG A 145 -1.15 4.54 14.69
CA ARG A 145 -0.96 4.80 16.12
C ARG A 145 -0.02 3.76 16.74
N PRO A 146 0.75 4.12 17.78
CA PRO A 146 1.73 3.20 18.39
C PRO A 146 1.15 1.83 18.77
N PHE A 147 -0.09 1.78 19.28
CA PHE A 147 -0.70 0.52 19.68
C PHE A 147 -1.09 -0.35 18.45
N GLU A 148 -1.38 0.23 17.28
CA GLU A 148 -1.66 -0.54 16.06
C GLU A 148 -0.39 -1.19 15.53
N LEU A 149 0.76 -0.50 15.64
CA LEU A 149 2.07 -1.05 15.31
C LEU A 149 2.47 -2.16 16.29
N ASP A 150 2.29 -1.92 17.59
CA ASP A 150 2.54 -2.95 18.61
C ASP A 150 1.63 -4.16 18.42
N TRP A 151 0.36 -3.94 18.08
CA TRP A 151 -0.56 -5.02 17.75
C TRP A 151 -0.06 -5.85 16.57
N PHE A 152 0.40 -5.20 15.48
CA PHE A 152 0.94 -5.92 14.32
C PHE A 152 2.21 -6.71 14.69
N ILE A 153 3.17 -6.10 15.37
CA ILE A 153 4.47 -6.72 15.68
C ILE A 153 4.35 -7.77 16.79
N HIS A 154 3.51 -7.55 17.81
CA HIS A 154 3.44 -8.38 19.01
C HIS A 154 2.04 -8.94 19.29
N GLY A 155 0.99 -8.14 19.15
CA GLY A 155 -0.37 -8.50 19.54
C GLY A 155 -0.95 -9.65 18.73
N MET A 156 -0.62 -9.74 17.45
CA MET A 156 -1.12 -10.78 16.54
C MET A 156 -0.74 -12.20 16.96
N ARG A 157 0.26 -12.38 17.82
CA ARG A 157 0.61 -13.70 18.44
C ARG A 157 -0.55 -14.35 19.18
N ALA A 158 -1.51 -13.55 19.66
CA ALA A 158 -2.69 -14.06 20.34
C ALA A 158 -3.70 -14.71 19.39
N VAL A 159 -3.68 -14.34 18.11
CA VAL A 159 -4.61 -14.82 17.06
C VAL A 159 -3.91 -15.77 16.09
N TYR A 160 -2.66 -15.51 15.73
CA TYR A 160 -1.84 -16.27 14.79
C TYR A 160 -0.49 -16.67 15.41
N PRO A 161 -0.49 -17.56 16.44
CA PRO A 161 0.71 -17.88 17.22
C PRO A 161 1.81 -18.55 16.39
N GLU A 162 1.46 -19.40 15.41
CA GLU A 162 2.43 -20.08 14.55
C GLU A 162 3.10 -19.10 13.59
N ALA A 163 2.31 -18.22 12.95
CA ALA A 163 2.82 -17.19 12.05
C ALA A 163 3.74 -16.22 12.80
N TRP A 164 3.33 -15.78 13.99
CA TRP A 164 4.15 -14.92 14.83
C TRP A 164 5.44 -15.58 15.28
N ARG A 165 5.40 -16.85 15.68
CA ARG A 165 6.60 -17.60 16.08
C ARG A 165 7.59 -17.68 14.92
N ALA A 166 7.14 -18.04 13.73
CA ALA A 166 8.00 -18.09 12.54
C ALA A 166 8.61 -16.71 12.21
N PHE A 167 7.85 -15.64 12.41
CA PHE A 167 8.32 -14.26 12.27
C PHE A 167 9.38 -13.92 13.32
N ALA A 168 9.14 -14.19 14.59
CA ALA A 168 10.08 -13.87 15.67
C ALA A 168 11.36 -14.73 15.60
N ASP A 169 11.25 -16.04 15.29
CA ASP A 169 12.38 -16.97 15.26
C ASP A 169 13.35 -16.71 14.10
N ALA A 170 12.95 -15.99 13.07
CA ALA A 170 13.84 -15.52 12.01
C ALA A 170 14.85 -14.45 12.49
N ILE A 171 14.62 -13.87 13.67
CA ILE A 171 15.51 -12.90 14.32
C ILE A 171 16.27 -13.61 15.47
N PRO A 172 17.59 -13.42 15.62
CA PRO A 172 18.35 -13.95 16.75
C PRO A 172 17.73 -13.53 18.08
N GLU A 173 17.71 -14.44 19.05
CA GLU A 173 17.06 -14.23 20.35
C GLU A 173 17.52 -12.95 21.05
N THR A 174 18.81 -12.63 20.93
CA THR A 174 19.43 -11.42 21.50
C THR A 174 18.95 -10.10 20.89
N GLU A 175 18.20 -10.15 19.79
CA GLU A 175 17.69 -8.98 19.09
C GLU A 175 16.15 -8.90 19.12
N ARG A 176 15.46 -9.87 19.76
CA ARG A 176 13.99 -9.97 19.74
C ARG A 176 13.27 -8.97 20.64
N ASP A 177 14.00 -8.29 21.52
CA ASP A 177 13.45 -7.22 22.36
C ASP A 177 12.87 -6.07 21.52
N ASP A 178 13.42 -5.85 20.30
CA ASP A 178 12.87 -4.90 19.33
C ASP A 178 12.87 -5.53 17.91
N LEU A 179 11.83 -6.33 17.65
CA LEU A 179 11.67 -7.01 16.37
C LEU A 179 11.59 -6.02 15.20
N LEU A 180 10.92 -4.87 15.38
CA LEU A 180 10.79 -3.87 14.33
C LEU A 180 12.15 -3.31 13.93
N ALA A 181 12.97 -2.88 14.88
CA ALA A 181 14.31 -2.38 14.60
C ALA A 181 15.22 -3.48 14.03
N ALA A 182 15.09 -4.74 14.50
CA ALA A 182 15.85 -5.86 14.00
C ALA A 182 15.54 -6.20 12.54
N TYR A 183 14.26 -6.19 12.16
CA TYR A 183 13.83 -6.34 10.76
C TYR A 183 14.25 -5.14 9.91
N HIS A 184 14.05 -3.92 10.39
CA HIS A 184 14.40 -2.71 9.64
C HIS A 184 15.89 -2.70 9.27
N ARG A 185 16.80 -3.00 10.21
CA ARG A 185 18.25 -3.11 9.92
C ARG A 185 18.55 -4.09 8.79
N ARG A 186 17.90 -5.26 8.79
CA ARG A 186 18.08 -6.27 7.73
C ARG A 186 17.48 -5.84 6.40
N LEU A 187 16.32 -5.23 6.44
CA LEU A 187 15.60 -4.80 5.22
C LEU A 187 16.31 -3.67 4.47
N ILE A 188 17.07 -2.81 5.17
CA ILE A 188 17.86 -1.74 4.55
C ILE A 188 19.28 -2.17 4.20
N ASP A 189 19.71 -3.37 4.59
CA ASP A 189 21.04 -3.89 4.25
C ASP A 189 21.18 -3.99 2.72
N PRO A 190 22.32 -3.54 2.15
CA PRO A 190 22.53 -3.61 0.69
C PRO A 190 22.71 -5.05 0.17
N ASP A 191 23.10 -6.01 1.05
CA ASP A 191 23.31 -7.40 0.64
C ASP A 191 21.98 -8.15 0.45
N PRO A 192 21.70 -8.65 -0.78
CA PRO A 192 20.54 -9.49 -1.05
C PRO A 192 20.44 -10.74 -0.17
N ALA A 193 21.58 -11.29 0.27
CA ALA A 193 21.60 -12.45 1.17
C ALA A 193 21.05 -12.12 2.56
N VAL A 194 21.01 -10.84 2.93
CA VAL A 194 20.48 -10.35 4.22
C VAL A 194 19.03 -9.88 4.05
N HIS A 195 18.77 -8.95 3.09
CA HIS A 195 17.46 -8.33 3.02
C HIS A 195 16.38 -9.21 2.40
N LEU A 196 16.67 -10.11 1.46
CA LEU A 196 15.64 -10.94 0.82
C LEU A 196 15.00 -11.97 1.78
N PRO A 197 15.75 -12.72 2.61
CA PRO A 197 15.15 -13.58 3.63
C PRO A 197 14.26 -12.81 4.61
N ALA A 198 14.73 -11.66 5.10
CA ALA A 198 13.95 -10.81 6.00
C ALA A 198 12.66 -10.32 5.36
N ALA A 199 12.72 -9.87 4.09
CA ALA A 199 11.56 -9.41 3.34
C ALA A 199 10.53 -10.52 3.11
N ARG A 200 10.97 -11.72 2.77
CA ARG A 200 10.08 -12.89 2.60
C ARG A 200 9.38 -13.26 3.91
N THR A 201 10.11 -13.26 5.01
CA THR A 201 9.53 -13.59 6.32
C THR A 201 8.51 -12.55 6.75
N TRP A 202 8.80 -11.26 6.58
CA TRP A 202 7.87 -10.17 6.86
C TRP A 202 6.59 -10.27 6.02
N SER A 203 6.74 -10.39 4.71
CA SER A 203 5.61 -10.48 3.77
C SER A 203 4.74 -11.72 4.02
N ARG A 204 5.36 -12.86 4.36
CA ARG A 204 4.64 -14.08 4.75
C ARG A 204 3.82 -13.86 6.01
N TYR A 205 4.42 -13.25 7.04
CA TYR A 205 3.75 -12.95 8.30
C TYR A 205 2.53 -12.05 8.07
N GLU A 206 2.69 -10.94 7.35
CA GLU A 206 1.58 -10.05 7.01
C GLU A 206 0.47 -10.78 6.24
N THR A 207 0.83 -11.59 5.25
CA THR A 207 -0.14 -12.37 4.48
C THR A 207 -0.92 -13.33 5.38
N GLN A 208 -0.24 -14.06 6.26
CA GLN A 208 -0.88 -14.99 7.19
C GLN A 208 -1.82 -14.28 8.16
N CYS A 209 -1.45 -13.10 8.62
CA CYS A 209 -2.28 -12.28 9.51
C CYS A 209 -3.47 -11.59 8.80
N SER A 210 -3.41 -11.46 7.47
CA SER A 210 -4.44 -10.78 6.67
C SER A 210 -5.57 -11.69 6.18
N TYR A 211 -5.40 -13.02 6.29
CA TYR A 211 -6.37 -14.00 5.79
C TYR A 211 -6.66 -15.07 6.84
N LEU A 212 -7.94 -15.46 6.97
CA LEU A 212 -8.31 -16.65 7.74
C LEU A 212 -7.76 -17.94 7.08
N THR A 213 -7.75 -17.96 5.75
CA THR A 213 -7.12 -19.00 4.94
C THR A 213 -6.26 -18.32 3.90
N PRO A 214 -4.93 -18.32 4.07
CA PRO A 214 -4.02 -17.70 3.12
C PRO A 214 -4.17 -18.30 1.72
N PRO A 215 -4.04 -17.49 0.65
CA PRO A 215 -4.10 -18.01 -0.72
C PRO A 215 -3.02 -19.07 -0.98
N PRO A 216 -3.29 -20.10 -1.80
CA PRO A 216 -2.27 -21.06 -2.22
C PRO A 216 -1.06 -20.33 -2.87
N GLY A 217 0.16 -20.75 -2.52
CA GLY A 217 1.40 -20.16 -3.04
C GLY A 217 1.84 -18.85 -2.36
N SER A 218 1.11 -18.37 -1.35
CA SER A 218 1.54 -17.22 -0.54
C SER A 218 2.70 -17.53 0.41
N GLU A 219 3.09 -18.80 0.51
CA GLU A 219 4.14 -19.29 1.40
C GLU A 219 5.55 -18.88 0.97
N ASP A 220 5.77 -18.67 -0.33
CA ASP A 220 7.11 -18.42 -0.91
C ASP A 220 7.55 -16.94 -0.93
N GLY A 221 6.71 -16.04 -0.45
CA GLY A 221 6.94 -14.60 -0.53
C GLY A 221 6.67 -14.06 -1.94
N SER A 222 5.77 -13.08 -2.05
CA SER A 222 5.35 -12.53 -3.35
C SER A 222 6.49 -11.80 -4.07
N ALA A 223 6.35 -11.61 -5.38
CA ALA A 223 7.25 -10.80 -6.20
C ALA A 223 7.42 -9.35 -5.69
N GLY A 224 6.54 -8.87 -4.80
CA GLY A 224 6.59 -7.55 -4.17
C GLY A 224 7.15 -7.53 -2.74
N ALA A 225 7.61 -8.68 -2.20
CA ALA A 225 7.97 -8.82 -0.78
C ALA A 225 9.01 -7.78 -0.30
N LEU A 226 10.02 -7.48 -1.12
CA LEU A 226 11.06 -6.53 -0.72
C LEU A 226 10.52 -5.10 -0.61
N ALA A 227 9.75 -4.63 -1.58
CA ALA A 227 9.17 -3.30 -1.54
C ALA A 227 8.18 -3.16 -0.37
N LEU A 228 7.29 -4.14 -0.21
CA LEU A 228 6.35 -4.18 0.90
C LEU A 228 7.09 -4.10 2.24
N ALA A 229 7.92 -5.07 2.56
CA ALA A 229 8.58 -5.17 3.86
C ALA A 229 9.51 -3.99 4.17
N ARG A 230 10.33 -3.57 3.19
CA ARG A 230 11.29 -2.48 3.37
C ARG A 230 10.59 -1.14 3.59
N ILE A 231 9.60 -0.81 2.78
CA ILE A 231 8.89 0.45 2.89
C ILE A 231 8.02 0.46 4.14
N GLU A 232 7.32 -0.64 4.44
CA GLU A 232 6.49 -0.75 5.62
C GLU A 232 7.31 -0.59 6.91
N ALA A 233 8.43 -1.33 7.06
CA ALA A 233 9.32 -1.18 8.20
C ALA A 233 9.91 0.25 8.30
N HIS A 234 10.26 0.87 7.17
CA HIS A 234 10.73 2.26 7.11
C HIS A 234 9.68 3.23 7.66
N TYR A 235 8.42 3.08 7.26
CA TYR A 235 7.34 3.92 7.78
C TYR A 235 7.05 3.64 9.25
N PHE A 236 7.10 2.39 9.69
CA PHE A 236 6.84 1.99 11.08
C PHE A 236 7.85 2.58 12.05
N VAL A 237 9.16 2.45 11.77
CA VAL A 237 10.22 3.02 12.63
C VAL A 237 10.17 4.55 12.69
N ASN A 238 9.64 5.19 11.65
CA ASN A 238 9.49 6.64 11.55
C ASN A 238 8.08 7.13 11.90
N ARG A 239 7.25 6.30 12.58
CA ARG A 239 5.90 6.67 13.03
C ARG A 239 5.04 7.28 11.90
N MET A 240 5.07 6.66 10.72
CA MET A 240 4.35 7.10 9.51
C MET A 240 4.74 8.50 9.01
N PHE A 241 5.77 9.13 9.56
CA PHE A 241 6.13 10.54 9.27
C PHE A 241 4.99 11.53 9.52
N LEU A 242 4.19 11.29 10.58
CA LEU A 242 3.07 12.11 11.04
C LEU A 242 3.34 12.65 12.44
#